data_afabba24772bc30251849fe2012c64e5
#
_entry.id   afabba24772bc30251849fe2012c64e5
#
_cell.length_a   1.000
_cell.length_b   1.000
_cell.length_c   1.000
_cell.angle_alpha   90.00
_cell.angle_beta   90.00
_cell.angle_gamma   90.00
#
_symmetry.space_group_name_H-M   'P 1'
#
loop_
_entity.id
_entity.type
_entity.pdbx_description
1 polymer ?
#
loop_
_entity_poly.entity_id
_entity_poly.type
_entity_poly.pdbx_seq_one_letter_code
_entity_poly.pdbx_strand_id
1 'polypeptide(L)'
;MTAPGPLVGWYVHHHGAGHLTRFRAVRPHLDADVVVFCSLPCPSSLPERTRWVVLPRDDDATTSPDGPRHPRDASPTVRGLLHWAPLHHRGHARRLAALASWIGESGPAAVVVDVSVEVALLVRLLGVPPVVVTQPGDRSDDPHRLAYDVAERIVAPWPRGLHGSPALDRVAERLRHVGGISRFADRAPVVREGVEGRTSVLVLPGSGSGGGARLAEDVALAAARTPDASWTLLGGGTGAWVDDPWAALSSADVVVTAAGQNSVADLAAAGARAVVVPEDRPFDEQRSTGRTLDAQRLAVVVDAWPAPDAWPALIARASALRPDWSLWQVDGAAARAADVVAEVASWQQR
;
A
#
# COMPACT_ATOMS: atom_id res chain seq x y z
N MET A 1 -24.31 -18.33 -20.89
CA MET A 1 -22.91 -17.91 -20.97
C MET A 1 -22.89 -16.39 -20.95
N THR A 2 -22.44 -15.80 -19.85
CA THR A 2 -22.21 -14.35 -19.80
C THR A 2 -21.11 -13.99 -20.79
N ALA A 3 -21.28 -12.90 -21.54
CA ALA A 3 -20.23 -12.38 -22.42
C ALA A 3 -18.92 -12.21 -21.64
N PRO A 4 -17.76 -12.46 -22.23
CA PRO A 4 -16.48 -12.21 -21.56
C PRO A 4 -16.42 -10.73 -21.16
N GLY A 5 -16.07 -10.48 -19.90
CA GLY A 5 -15.87 -9.12 -19.41
C GLY A 5 -14.65 -8.45 -20.06
N PRO A 6 -14.46 -7.13 -19.85
CA PRO A 6 -13.31 -6.44 -20.40
C PRO A 6 -12.00 -7.06 -19.87
N LEU A 7 -10.96 -7.03 -20.69
CA LEU A 7 -9.62 -7.44 -20.28
C LEU A 7 -8.89 -6.24 -19.66
N VAL A 8 -8.40 -6.41 -18.44
CA VAL A 8 -7.68 -5.37 -17.69
C VAL A 8 -6.28 -5.87 -17.30
N GLY A 9 -5.26 -5.06 -17.55
CA GLY A 9 -3.94 -5.27 -16.99
C GLY A 9 -3.84 -4.68 -15.58
N TRP A 10 -3.05 -5.29 -14.70
CA TRP A 10 -2.78 -4.73 -13.38
C TRP A 10 -1.30 -4.87 -13.03
N TYR A 11 -0.58 -3.76 -13.05
CA TYR A 11 0.79 -3.71 -12.59
C TYR A 11 0.83 -3.53 -11.08
N VAL A 12 1.39 -4.52 -10.37
CA VAL A 12 1.56 -4.50 -8.92
C VAL A 12 3.04 -4.32 -8.60
N HIS A 13 3.38 -3.22 -7.94
CA HIS A 13 4.76 -2.96 -7.54
C HIS A 13 5.24 -4.01 -6.52
N HIS A 14 6.49 -4.44 -6.63
CA HIS A 14 7.02 -5.57 -5.83
C HIS A 14 7.68 -5.15 -4.52
N HIS A 15 7.85 -3.86 -4.27
CA HIS A 15 8.41 -3.38 -3.00
C HIS A 15 7.33 -3.34 -1.90
N GLY A 16 7.48 -4.23 -0.93
CA GLY A 16 6.54 -4.41 0.17
C GLY A 16 5.26 -5.17 -0.23
N ALA A 17 4.49 -5.59 0.77
CA ALA A 17 3.25 -6.35 0.56
C ALA A 17 2.03 -5.47 0.28
N GLY A 18 2.13 -4.15 0.48
CA GLY A 18 0.98 -3.23 0.44
C GLY A 18 0.25 -3.20 -0.90
N HIS A 19 1.00 -3.19 -2.00
CA HIS A 19 0.42 -3.16 -3.35
C HIS A 19 -0.35 -4.45 -3.67
N LEU A 20 0.20 -5.61 -3.31
CA LEU A 20 -0.47 -6.90 -3.46
C LEU A 20 -1.72 -7.00 -2.57
N THR A 21 -1.64 -6.53 -1.34
CA THR A 21 -2.79 -6.50 -0.40
C THR A 21 -3.91 -5.64 -0.96
N ARG A 22 -3.61 -4.47 -1.51
CA ARG A 22 -4.57 -3.58 -2.17
C ARG A 22 -5.21 -4.26 -3.38
N PHE A 23 -4.40 -4.84 -4.26
CA PHE A 23 -4.91 -5.61 -5.40
C PHE A 23 -5.90 -6.69 -4.95
N ARG A 24 -5.53 -7.49 -3.95
CA ARG A 24 -6.39 -8.56 -3.43
C ARG A 24 -7.70 -8.05 -2.83
N ALA A 25 -7.70 -6.88 -2.22
CA ALA A 25 -8.91 -6.26 -1.68
C ALA A 25 -9.84 -5.75 -2.80
N VAL A 26 -9.30 -5.14 -3.86
CA VAL A 26 -10.09 -4.55 -4.94
C VAL A 26 -10.57 -5.59 -5.96
N ARG A 27 -9.74 -6.60 -6.25
CA ARG A 27 -9.99 -7.57 -7.32
C ARG A 27 -11.35 -8.29 -7.26
N PRO A 28 -11.87 -8.72 -6.10
CA PRO A 28 -13.18 -9.38 -6.01
C PRO A 28 -14.37 -8.52 -6.44
N HIS A 29 -14.22 -7.20 -6.43
CA HIS A 29 -15.26 -6.25 -6.82
C HIS A 29 -15.23 -5.85 -8.30
N LEU A 30 -14.22 -6.33 -9.07
CA LEU A 30 -14.06 -5.98 -10.48
C LEU A 30 -14.53 -7.12 -11.38
N ASP A 31 -15.61 -6.90 -12.13
CA ASP A 31 -16.11 -7.83 -13.15
C ASP A 31 -15.33 -7.67 -14.46
N ALA A 32 -14.15 -8.26 -14.50
CA ALA A 32 -13.23 -8.24 -15.64
C ALA A 32 -12.32 -9.47 -15.64
N ASP A 33 -11.77 -9.81 -16.80
CA ASP A 33 -10.60 -10.68 -16.89
C ASP A 33 -9.35 -9.88 -16.55
N VAL A 34 -8.55 -10.33 -15.58
CA VAL A 34 -7.40 -9.55 -15.12
C VAL A 34 -6.09 -10.30 -15.33
N VAL A 35 -5.09 -9.61 -15.89
CA VAL A 35 -3.72 -10.10 -15.97
C VAL A 35 -2.84 -9.24 -15.08
N VAL A 36 -2.29 -9.87 -14.04
CA VAL A 36 -1.41 -9.20 -13.07
C VAL A 36 0.04 -9.32 -13.48
N PHE A 37 0.75 -8.21 -13.43
CA PHE A 37 2.18 -8.12 -13.69
C PHE A 37 2.91 -7.71 -12.41
N CYS A 38 3.73 -8.59 -11.85
CA CYS A 38 4.47 -8.36 -10.61
C CYS A 38 5.77 -9.18 -10.58
N SER A 39 6.82 -8.68 -9.92
CA SER A 39 8.04 -9.47 -9.72
C SER A 39 7.99 -10.39 -8.49
N LEU A 40 6.91 -10.34 -7.71
CA LEU A 40 6.69 -11.30 -6.64
C LEU A 40 6.23 -12.66 -7.22
N PRO A 41 6.52 -13.77 -6.53
CA PRO A 41 5.97 -15.08 -6.89
C PRO A 41 4.45 -15.04 -6.99
N CYS A 42 3.90 -15.89 -7.88
CA CYS A 42 2.45 -16.05 -7.95
C CYS A 42 1.92 -16.53 -6.59
N PRO A 43 0.91 -15.88 -6.03
CA PRO A 43 0.25 -16.35 -4.82
C PRO A 43 -0.32 -17.76 -4.99
N SER A 44 -0.40 -18.51 -3.88
CA SER A 44 -0.95 -19.89 -3.87
C SER A 44 -2.41 -19.96 -4.33
N SER A 45 -3.16 -18.86 -4.17
CA SER A 45 -4.52 -18.71 -4.68
C SER A 45 -4.69 -17.35 -5.35
N LEU A 46 -5.37 -17.35 -6.49
CA LEU A 46 -5.77 -16.15 -7.21
C LEU A 46 -7.31 -16.08 -7.23
N PRO A 47 -7.89 -14.87 -7.21
CA PRO A 47 -9.31 -14.69 -7.49
C PRO A 47 -9.66 -15.24 -8.89
N GLU A 48 -10.91 -15.63 -9.09
CA GLU A 48 -11.40 -16.10 -10.39
C GLU A 48 -11.09 -15.09 -11.51
N ARG A 49 -10.92 -15.58 -12.73
CA ARG A 49 -10.65 -14.78 -13.93
C ARG A 49 -9.40 -13.88 -13.74
N THR A 50 -8.39 -14.38 -13.03
CA THR A 50 -7.12 -13.68 -12.79
C THR A 50 -5.95 -14.55 -13.24
N ARG A 51 -5.06 -13.99 -14.05
CA ARG A 51 -3.78 -14.60 -14.43
C ARG A 51 -2.62 -13.80 -13.83
N TRP A 52 -1.54 -14.48 -13.52
CA TRP A 52 -0.34 -13.86 -12.94
C TRP A 52 0.86 -14.03 -13.86
N VAL A 53 1.53 -12.94 -14.17
CA VAL A 53 2.78 -12.89 -14.93
C VAL A 53 3.90 -12.43 -14.02
N VAL A 54 4.87 -13.30 -13.79
CA VAL A 54 6.06 -12.93 -12.99
C VAL A 54 7.00 -12.13 -13.86
N LEU A 55 7.22 -10.87 -13.50
CA LEU A 55 8.14 -9.98 -14.20
C LEU A 55 9.58 -10.15 -13.68
N PRO A 56 10.59 -10.04 -14.55
CA PRO A 56 11.96 -9.90 -14.10
C PRO A 56 12.12 -8.75 -13.09
N ARG A 57 13.00 -8.94 -12.12
CA ARG A 57 13.35 -7.87 -11.18
C ARG A 57 14.17 -6.79 -11.89
N ASP A 58 13.99 -5.55 -11.47
CA ASP A 58 14.68 -4.37 -12.02
C ASP A 58 15.62 -3.70 -10.99
N ASP A 59 15.68 -4.26 -9.80
CA ASP A 59 16.48 -3.80 -8.67
C ASP A 59 17.62 -4.77 -8.30
N ASP A 60 17.73 -5.93 -8.97
CA ASP A 60 18.84 -6.87 -8.76
C ASP A 60 20.15 -6.31 -9.33
N ALA A 61 21.26 -6.57 -8.61
CA ALA A 61 22.59 -6.28 -9.16
C ALA A 61 22.86 -7.13 -10.42
N THR A 62 23.48 -6.53 -11.43
CA THR A 62 23.90 -7.23 -12.63
C THR A 62 25.39 -7.58 -12.54
N THR A 63 25.74 -8.78 -13.03
CA THR A 63 27.16 -9.21 -13.10
C THR A 63 27.85 -8.47 -14.25
N SER A 64 29.01 -7.86 -13.98
CA SER A 64 29.90 -7.21 -14.94
C SER A 64 31.32 -7.79 -14.77
N PRO A 65 32.20 -7.72 -15.79
CA PRO A 65 33.61 -8.10 -15.66
C PRO A 65 34.32 -7.36 -14.51
N ASP A 66 33.89 -6.14 -14.20
CA ASP A 66 34.45 -5.28 -13.16
C ASP A 66 33.78 -5.48 -11.78
N GLY A 67 32.94 -6.49 -11.65
CA GLY A 67 32.18 -6.79 -10.42
C GLY A 67 30.68 -6.49 -10.55
N PRO A 68 29.90 -6.71 -9.45
CA PRO A 68 28.47 -6.45 -9.46
C PRO A 68 28.18 -4.95 -9.64
N ARG A 69 27.30 -4.61 -10.58
CA ARG A 69 26.79 -3.26 -10.78
C ARG A 69 25.37 -3.15 -10.25
N HIS A 70 25.16 -2.22 -9.33
CA HIS A 70 23.81 -1.94 -8.83
C HIS A 70 23.05 -1.01 -9.79
N PRO A 71 21.78 -1.25 -10.08
CA PRO A 71 20.98 -0.42 -10.98
C PRO A 71 20.88 1.04 -10.50
N ARG A 72 20.98 1.29 -9.18
CA ARG A 72 21.03 2.64 -8.61
C ARG A 72 22.22 3.47 -9.10
N ASP A 73 23.31 2.82 -9.54
CA ASP A 73 24.54 3.48 -10.02
C ASP A 73 24.51 3.72 -11.54
N ALA A 74 23.43 3.26 -12.21
CA ALA A 74 23.27 3.32 -13.67
C ALA A 74 22.35 4.46 -14.14
N SER A 75 22.50 5.65 -13.58
CA SER A 75 21.68 6.85 -13.91
C SER A 75 20.16 6.58 -13.95
N PRO A 76 19.57 5.95 -12.95
CA PRO A 76 18.20 5.44 -13.03
C PRO A 76 17.13 6.54 -13.13
N THR A 77 17.44 7.77 -12.70
CA THR A 77 16.43 8.84 -12.61
C THR A 77 16.31 9.71 -13.85
N VAL A 78 17.16 9.50 -14.88
CA VAL A 78 17.16 10.34 -16.09
C VAL A 78 17.21 11.82 -15.73
N ARG A 79 18.15 12.20 -14.87
CA ARG A 79 18.30 13.57 -14.33
C ARG A 79 17.03 14.12 -13.63
N GLY A 80 16.26 13.26 -12.97
CA GLY A 80 15.06 13.61 -12.23
C GLY A 80 13.74 13.56 -13.02
N LEU A 81 13.78 13.17 -14.31
CA LEU A 81 12.57 13.03 -15.13
C LEU A 81 11.82 11.72 -14.91
N LEU A 82 12.47 10.70 -14.39
CA LEU A 82 11.88 9.41 -14.08
C LEU A 82 12.34 8.95 -12.68
N HIS A 83 11.62 8.02 -12.10
CA HIS A 83 12.03 7.44 -10.82
C HIS A 83 13.00 6.29 -11.01
N TRP A 84 12.76 5.43 -12.02
CA TRP A 84 13.53 4.20 -12.16
C TRP A 84 13.63 3.72 -13.61
N ALA A 85 14.70 4.11 -14.28
CA ALA A 85 15.03 3.70 -15.64
C ALA A 85 16.54 3.45 -15.78
N PRO A 86 17.13 2.47 -15.07
CA PRO A 86 18.58 2.24 -15.04
C PRO A 86 19.11 1.83 -16.42
N LEU A 87 20.20 2.48 -16.86
CA LEU A 87 20.84 2.18 -18.14
C LEU A 87 21.39 0.75 -18.16
N HIS A 88 21.23 0.08 -19.30
CA HIS A 88 21.74 -1.27 -19.58
C HIS A 88 21.26 -2.37 -18.63
N HIS A 89 20.21 -2.14 -17.83
CA HIS A 89 19.68 -3.12 -16.90
C HIS A 89 18.72 -4.08 -17.62
N ARG A 90 19.16 -5.34 -17.82
CA ARG A 90 18.40 -6.33 -18.59
C ARG A 90 17.04 -6.69 -17.97
N GLY A 91 16.95 -6.76 -16.63
CA GLY A 91 15.69 -7.03 -15.94
C GLY A 91 14.67 -5.93 -16.20
N HIS A 92 15.09 -4.66 -16.09
CA HIS A 92 14.25 -3.51 -16.41
C HIS A 92 13.76 -3.55 -17.86
N ALA A 93 14.66 -3.74 -18.83
CA ALA A 93 14.28 -3.83 -20.24
C ALA A 93 13.30 -4.97 -20.53
N ARG A 94 13.56 -6.17 -19.96
CA ARG A 94 12.71 -7.36 -20.18
C ARG A 94 11.31 -7.22 -19.56
N ARG A 95 11.18 -6.57 -18.38
CA ARG A 95 9.86 -6.35 -17.78
C ARG A 95 9.01 -5.38 -18.59
N LEU A 96 9.60 -4.30 -19.10
CA LEU A 96 8.89 -3.36 -19.98
C LEU A 96 8.52 -4.03 -21.33
N ALA A 97 9.43 -4.83 -21.90
CA ALA A 97 9.14 -5.61 -23.10
C ALA A 97 8.00 -6.61 -22.90
N ALA A 98 7.95 -7.32 -21.77
CA ALA A 98 6.86 -8.25 -21.45
C ALA A 98 5.49 -7.55 -21.37
N LEU A 99 5.44 -6.39 -20.73
CA LEU A 99 4.23 -5.55 -20.68
C LEU A 99 3.82 -5.07 -22.08
N ALA A 100 4.79 -4.55 -22.86
CA ALA A 100 4.53 -4.01 -24.19
C ALA A 100 4.03 -5.10 -25.17
N SER A 101 4.65 -6.28 -25.17
CA SER A 101 4.19 -7.42 -26.00
C SER A 101 2.77 -7.82 -25.62
N TRP A 102 2.50 -8.01 -24.34
CA TRP A 102 1.16 -8.40 -23.91
C TRP A 102 0.11 -7.34 -24.26
N ILE A 103 0.39 -6.05 -24.07
CA ILE A 103 -0.53 -4.98 -24.44
C ILE A 103 -0.79 -4.99 -25.96
N GLY A 104 0.25 -5.11 -26.78
CA GLY A 104 0.14 -5.12 -28.23
C GLY A 104 -0.62 -6.34 -28.78
N GLU A 105 -0.50 -7.50 -28.14
CA GLU A 105 -1.15 -8.75 -28.55
C GLU A 105 -2.59 -8.85 -28.07
N SER A 106 -2.87 -8.33 -26.85
CA SER A 106 -4.15 -8.57 -26.16
C SER A 106 -5.13 -7.41 -26.28
N GLY A 107 -4.67 -6.17 -26.53
CA GLY A 107 -5.50 -4.99 -26.62
C GLY A 107 -6.37 -4.74 -25.36
N PRO A 108 -5.79 -4.66 -24.15
CA PRO A 108 -6.58 -4.52 -22.93
C PRO A 108 -7.39 -3.21 -22.91
N ALA A 109 -8.56 -3.24 -22.29
CA ALA A 109 -9.44 -2.09 -22.16
C ALA A 109 -8.86 -0.99 -21.25
N ALA A 110 -8.08 -1.38 -20.25
CA ALA A 110 -7.37 -0.47 -19.36
C ALA A 110 -6.18 -1.20 -18.69
N VAL A 111 -5.23 -0.44 -18.17
CA VAL A 111 -4.19 -0.98 -17.29
C VAL A 111 -4.14 -0.18 -16.00
N VAL A 112 -4.31 -0.86 -14.87
CA VAL A 112 -4.10 -0.27 -13.55
C VAL A 112 -2.60 -0.30 -13.24
N VAL A 113 -2.05 0.86 -12.85
CA VAL A 113 -0.63 1.00 -12.52
C VAL A 113 -0.51 1.45 -11.08
N ASP A 114 -0.04 0.53 -10.22
CA ASP A 114 0.16 0.82 -8.82
C ASP A 114 1.59 1.35 -8.61
N VAL A 115 1.69 2.68 -8.61
CA VAL A 115 2.82 3.58 -8.33
C VAL A 115 4.04 3.58 -9.29
N SER A 116 3.98 3.04 -10.48
CA SER A 116 5.09 3.19 -11.44
C SER A 116 4.81 4.24 -12.50
N VAL A 117 5.63 5.29 -12.51
CA VAL A 117 5.59 6.35 -13.52
C VAL A 117 5.93 5.79 -14.90
N GLU A 118 7.00 5.01 -14.99
CA GLU A 118 7.53 4.42 -16.21
C GLU A 118 6.52 3.49 -16.88
N VAL A 119 5.82 2.69 -16.07
CA VAL A 119 4.78 1.81 -16.58
C VAL A 119 3.54 2.60 -17.02
N ALA A 120 3.15 3.66 -16.30
CA ALA A 120 2.04 4.52 -16.71
C ALA A 120 2.31 5.18 -18.08
N LEU A 121 3.54 5.69 -18.28
CA LEU A 121 3.98 6.24 -19.56
C LEU A 121 3.98 5.18 -20.66
N LEU A 122 4.53 3.98 -20.41
CA LEU A 122 4.56 2.89 -21.38
C LEU A 122 3.14 2.50 -21.83
N VAL A 123 2.22 2.34 -20.89
CA VAL A 123 0.82 2.00 -21.16
C VAL A 123 0.18 3.04 -22.07
N ARG A 124 0.37 4.32 -21.76
CA ARG A 124 -0.18 5.42 -22.56
C ARG A 124 0.45 5.49 -23.95
N LEU A 125 1.77 5.28 -24.06
CA LEU A 125 2.47 5.25 -25.35
C LEU A 125 1.99 4.12 -26.26
N LEU A 126 1.49 3.03 -25.68
CA LEU A 126 0.90 1.90 -26.42
C LEU A 126 -0.60 2.10 -26.70
N GLY A 127 -1.16 3.29 -26.45
CA GLY A 127 -2.53 3.64 -26.77
C GLY A 127 -3.60 3.08 -25.82
N VAL A 128 -3.19 2.56 -24.66
CA VAL A 128 -4.11 2.03 -23.64
C VAL A 128 -4.30 3.03 -22.51
N PRO A 129 -5.53 3.22 -21.99
CA PRO A 129 -5.79 4.15 -20.89
C PRO A 129 -5.21 3.63 -19.56
N PRO A 130 -4.29 4.37 -18.90
CA PRO A 130 -3.79 4.01 -17.57
C PRO A 130 -4.70 4.54 -16.47
N VAL A 131 -4.97 3.68 -15.47
CA VAL A 131 -5.54 4.06 -14.18
C VAL A 131 -4.40 4.02 -13.15
N VAL A 132 -3.99 5.18 -12.66
CA VAL A 132 -2.85 5.27 -11.73
C VAL A 132 -3.34 5.27 -10.29
N VAL A 133 -2.78 4.41 -9.45
CA VAL A 133 -3.00 4.46 -8.00
C VAL A 133 -1.93 5.36 -7.38
N THR A 134 -2.34 6.37 -6.65
CA THR A 134 -1.43 7.30 -5.98
C THR A 134 -1.29 7.00 -4.48
N GLN A 135 -0.37 7.70 -3.82
CA GLN A 135 -0.09 7.57 -2.39
C GLN A 135 0.00 8.96 -1.73
N PRO A 136 -0.20 9.09 -0.41
CA PRO A 136 0.04 10.33 0.32
C PRO A 136 1.50 10.79 0.23
N GLY A 137 1.77 12.01 0.72
CA GLY A 137 3.09 12.60 0.75
C GLY A 137 3.33 13.59 -0.38
N ASP A 138 4.58 14.06 -0.48
CA ASP A 138 4.97 15.02 -1.51
C ASP A 138 5.19 14.33 -2.85
N ARG A 139 4.25 14.52 -3.76
CA ARG A 139 4.24 13.96 -5.12
C ARG A 139 4.32 15.08 -6.18
N SER A 140 5.04 16.15 -5.85
CA SER A 140 5.15 17.35 -6.69
C SER A 140 6.31 17.30 -7.69
N ASP A 141 7.12 16.27 -7.68
CA ASP A 141 8.23 16.05 -8.60
C ASP A 141 7.77 15.78 -10.05
N ASP A 142 8.69 15.97 -11.02
CA ASP A 142 8.40 15.83 -12.44
C ASP A 142 7.88 14.42 -12.82
N PRO A 143 8.46 13.31 -12.31
CA PRO A 143 7.95 11.98 -12.60
C PRO A 143 6.49 11.78 -12.21
N HIS A 144 6.08 12.17 -10.98
CA HIS A 144 4.69 12.05 -10.59
C HIS A 144 3.78 12.92 -11.45
N ARG A 145 4.21 14.16 -11.79
CA ARG A 145 3.42 15.01 -12.70
C ARG A 145 3.21 14.34 -14.05
N LEU A 146 4.25 13.73 -14.62
CA LEU A 146 4.13 12.99 -15.89
C LEU A 146 3.13 11.82 -15.77
N ALA A 147 3.21 11.02 -14.69
CA ALA A 147 2.28 9.91 -14.49
C ALA A 147 0.83 10.39 -14.35
N TYR A 148 0.61 11.47 -13.60
CA TYR A 148 -0.73 12.04 -13.43
C TYR A 148 -1.28 12.68 -14.70
N ASP A 149 -0.43 13.27 -15.53
CA ASP A 149 -0.84 13.88 -16.80
C ASP A 149 -1.27 12.86 -17.84
N VAL A 150 -0.63 11.69 -17.87
CA VAL A 150 -1.01 10.61 -18.80
C VAL A 150 -2.13 9.71 -18.28
N ALA A 151 -2.46 9.77 -16.99
CA ALA A 151 -3.51 8.95 -16.38
C ALA A 151 -4.91 9.39 -16.83
N GLU A 152 -5.77 8.45 -17.17
CA GLU A 152 -7.19 8.72 -17.45
C GLU A 152 -8.00 8.85 -16.16
N ARG A 153 -7.62 8.09 -15.13
CA ARG A 153 -8.10 8.25 -13.75
C ARG A 153 -6.96 8.04 -12.77
N ILE A 154 -7.06 8.73 -11.64
CA ILE A 154 -6.12 8.60 -10.53
C ILE A 154 -6.92 8.16 -9.31
N VAL A 155 -6.60 7.00 -8.77
CA VAL A 155 -7.20 6.45 -7.56
C VAL A 155 -6.39 6.89 -6.36
N ALA A 156 -7.02 7.63 -5.46
CA ALA A 156 -6.48 8.01 -4.16
C ALA A 156 -7.13 7.12 -3.08
N PRO A 157 -6.41 6.12 -2.51
CA PRO A 157 -6.98 5.23 -1.51
C PRO A 157 -7.04 5.88 -0.12
N TRP A 158 -7.66 7.06 -0.06
CA TRP A 158 -7.99 7.84 1.14
C TRP A 158 -9.17 8.77 0.86
N PRO A 159 -9.86 9.26 1.90
CA PRO A 159 -10.98 10.19 1.78
C PRO A 159 -10.56 11.56 1.26
N ARG A 160 -11.47 12.21 0.55
CA ARG A 160 -11.26 13.60 0.11
C ARG A 160 -11.01 14.53 1.31
N GLY A 161 -10.05 15.42 1.16
CA GLY A 161 -9.74 16.46 2.15
C GLY A 161 -8.79 16.02 3.27
N LEU A 162 -8.42 14.74 3.38
CA LEU A 162 -7.46 14.29 4.40
C LEU A 162 -5.99 14.45 4.01
N HIS A 163 -5.68 14.36 2.72
CA HIS A 163 -4.35 14.61 2.18
C HIS A 163 -4.44 15.58 1.01
N GLY A 164 -3.81 16.72 1.13
CA GLY A 164 -3.67 17.70 0.06
C GLY A 164 -2.36 17.50 -0.70
N SER A 165 -2.38 17.75 -2.02
CA SER A 165 -1.18 17.80 -2.84
C SER A 165 -1.42 18.73 -4.03
N PRO A 166 -0.61 19.79 -4.22
CA PRO A 166 -0.76 20.68 -5.37
C PRO A 166 -0.69 19.94 -6.71
N ALA A 167 0.07 18.84 -6.78
CA ALA A 167 0.14 18.02 -7.98
C ALA A 167 -1.18 17.29 -8.29
N LEU A 168 -1.90 16.85 -7.26
CA LEU A 168 -3.21 16.22 -7.40
C LEU A 168 -4.32 17.23 -7.63
N ASP A 169 -4.23 18.43 -7.06
CA ASP A 169 -5.21 19.51 -7.29
C ASP A 169 -5.26 19.90 -8.76
N ARG A 170 -4.13 19.90 -9.46
CA ARG A 170 -4.03 20.18 -10.89
C ARG A 170 -4.80 19.17 -11.77
N VAL A 171 -4.99 17.97 -11.29
CA VAL A 171 -5.67 16.86 -11.99
C VAL A 171 -6.95 16.42 -11.29
N ALA A 172 -7.56 17.31 -10.51
CA ALA A 172 -8.70 17.02 -9.64
C ALA A 172 -9.90 16.39 -10.37
N GLU A 173 -10.14 16.76 -11.65
CA GLU A 173 -11.22 16.18 -12.46
C GLU A 173 -11.05 14.67 -12.71
N ARG A 174 -9.80 14.19 -12.76
CA ARG A 174 -9.44 12.78 -12.96
C ARG A 174 -9.18 12.03 -11.65
N LEU A 175 -9.09 12.75 -10.53
CA LEU A 175 -8.81 12.19 -9.21
C LEU A 175 -10.08 11.60 -8.58
N ARG A 176 -9.97 10.39 -8.08
CA ARG A 176 -11.05 9.66 -7.39
C ARG A 176 -10.58 9.25 -6.00
N HIS A 177 -11.13 9.91 -4.99
CA HIS A 177 -10.94 9.52 -3.59
C HIS A 177 -11.88 8.37 -3.27
N VAL A 178 -11.32 7.21 -2.93
CA VAL A 178 -12.11 5.98 -2.73
C VAL A 178 -12.27 5.59 -1.27
N GLY A 179 -11.59 6.29 -0.34
CA GLY A 179 -11.50 5.90 1.06
C GLY A 179 -10.36 4.92 1.30
N GLY A 180 -10.12 4.54 2.55
CA GLY A 180 -9.07 3.61 2.93
C GLY A 180 -9.39 2.18 2.50
N ILE A 181 -8.54 1.57 1.69
CA ILE A 181 -8.77 0.19 1.22
C ILE A 181 -8.18 -0.78 2.23
N SER A 182 -9.06 -1.49 2.96
CA SER A 182 -8.70 -2.57 3.87
C SER A 182 -9.16 -3.91 3.30
N ARG A 183 -8.35 -4.95 3.52
CA ARG A 183 -8.73 -6.34 3.26
C ARG A 183 -9.75 -6.89 4.27
N PHE A 184 -10.07 -6.12 5.30
CA PHE A 184 -10.95 -6.48 6.40
C PHE A 184 -12.25 -5.66 6.45
N ALA A 185 -12.53 -4.86 5.42
CA ALA A 185 -13.68 -3.94 5.41
C ALA A 185 -15.02 -4.63 5.70
N ASP A 186 -15.20 -5.87 5.24
CA ASP A 186 -16.45 -6.63 5.39
C ASP A 186 -16.48 -7.51 6.63
N ARG A 187 -15.49 -7.39 7.54
CA ARG A 187 -15.42 -8.23 8.74
C ARG A 187 -15.99 -7.53 9.95
N ALA A 188 -16.87 -8.24 10.69
CA ALA A 188 -17.31 -7.76 11.98
C ALA A 188 -16.14 -7.76 12.99
N PRO A 189 -15.97 -6.69 13.79
CA PRO A 189 -15.00 -6.67 14.88
C PRO A 189 -15.26 -7.83 15.85
N VAL A 190 -14.19 -8.49 16.31
CA VAL A 190 -14.29 -9.51 17.36
C VAL A 190 -14.59 -8.79 18.69
N VAL A 191 -15.52 -9.33 19.45
CA VAL A 191 -15.80 -8.81 20.80
C VAL A 191 -14.53 -8.92 21.63
N ARG A 192 -14.09 -7.80 22.22
CA ARG A 192 -12.91 -7.76 23.09
C ARG A 192 -13.22 -8.49 24.39
N GLU A 193 -12.79 -9.73 24.48
CA GLU A 193 -12.67 -10.41 25.78
C GLU A 193 -11.34 -9.96 26.38
N GLY A 194 -11.38 -8.87 27.15
CA GLY A 194 -10.20 -8.42 27.88
C GLY A 194 -9.71 -9.51 28.82
N VAL A 195 -8.43 -9.83 28.80
CA VAL A 195 -7.83 -10.60 29.90
C VAL A 195 -7.97 -9.73 31.14
N GLU A 196 -8.74 -10.20 32.12
CA GLU A 196 -9.02 -9.43 33.32
C GLU A 196 -7.76 -8.79 33.90
N GLY A 197 -7.76 -7.46 33.97
CA GLY A 197 -6.75 -6.67 34.66
C GLY A 197 -5.52 -6.27 33.85
N ARG A 198 -5.35 -6.65 32.56
CA ARG A 198 -4.18 -6.26 31.76
C ARG A 198 -4.56 -5.69 30.40
N THR A 199 -3.90 -4.58 30.01
CA THR A 199 -4.07 -3.96 28.68
C THR A 199 -3.36 -4.80 27.61
N SER A 200 -4.08 -5.27 26.60
CA SER A 200 -3.49 -5.99 25.48
C SER A 200 -2.90 -5.02 24.44
N VAL A 201 -1.60 -5.14 24.17
CA VAL A 201 -0.89 -4.33 23.18
C VAL A 201 -0.41 -5.22 22.03
N LEU A 202 -0.91 -4.95 20.83
CA LEU A 202 -0.51 -5.65 19.63
C LEU A 202 0.47 -4.80 18.82
N VAL A 203 1.64 -5.35 18.47
CA VAL A 203 2.60 -4.71 17.56
C VAL A 203 2.52 -5.36 16.19
N LEU A 204 2.15 -4.57 15.18
CA LEU A 204 2.09 -4.94 13.76
C LEU A 204 3.04 -4.05 12.95
N PRO A 205 4.30 -4.46 12.76
CA PRO A 205 5.25 -3.69 11.97
C PRO A 205 4.86 -3.65 10.50
N GLY A 206 5.24 -2.60 9.80
CA GLY A 206 5.09 -2.50 8.35
C GLY A 206 5.89 -3.60 7.63
N SER A 207 5.43 -4.06 6.48
CA SER A 207 6.09 -5.12 5.68
C SER A 207 7.48 -4.73 5.13
N GLY A 208 7.91 -3.49 5.34
CA GLY A 208 9.21 -2.97 4.93
C GLY A 208 10.16 -2.67 6.09
N SER A 209 9.76 -2.93 7.34
CA SER A 209 10.62 -2.74 8.51
C SER A 209 11.70 -3.81 8.56
N GLY A 210 12.89 -3.48 8.03
CA GLY A 210 14.06 -4.37 8.02
C GLY A 210 14.71 -4.63 9.40
N GLY A 211 14.04 -4.27 10.51
CA GLY A 211 14.60 -4.27 11.85
C GLY A 211 14.09 -5.37 12.78
N GLY A 212 13.76 -6.56 12.27
CA GLY A 212 13.06 -7.59 13.05
C GLY A 212 13.64 -7.92 14.42
N ALA A 213 14.96 -8.18 14.54
CA ALA A 213 15.58 -8.51 15.82
C ALA A 213 15.57 -7.31 16.78
N ARG A 214 15.91 -6.12 16.28
CA ARG A 214 15.89 -4.89 17.06
C ARG A 214 14.49 -4.54 17.55
N LEU A 215 13.48 -4.68 16.70
CA LEU A 215 12.09 -4.41 17.09
C LEU A 215 11.64 -5.36 18.22
N ALA A 216 12.03 -6.62 18.18
CA ALA A 216 11.70 -7.56 19.26
C ALA A 216 12.35 -7.18 20.59
N GLU A 217 13.60 -6.69 20.56
CA GLU A 217 14.30 -6.16 21.75
C GLU A 217 13.58 -4.90 22.27
N ASP A 218 13.24 -3.97 21.38
CA ASP A 218 12.53 -2.74 21.71
C ASP A 218 11.15 -3.03 22.35
N VAL A 219 10.43 -4.02 21.82
CA VAL A 219 9.15 -4.50 22.40
C VAL A 219 9.37 -5.12 23.77
N ALA A 220 10.41 -5.94 23.97
CA ALA A 220 10.71 -6.53 25.25
C ALA A 220 11.04 -5.47 26.32
N LEU A 221 11.79 -4.43 25.93
CA LEU A 221 12.11 -3.29 26.82
C LEU A 221 10.85 -2.48 27.17
N ALA A 222 9.95 -2.26 26.21
CA ALA A 222 8.67 -1.60 26.46
C ALA A 222 7.78 -2.43 27.42
N ALA A 223 7.70 -3.73 27.21
CA ALA A 223 6.96 -4.67 28.07
C ALA A 223 7.48 -4.67 29.51
N ALA A 224 8.80 -4.61 29.71
CA ALA A 224 9.40 -4.53 31.03
C ALA A 224 9.03 -3.25 31.81
N ARG A 225 8.64 -2.18 31.12
CA ARG A 225 8.20 -0.90 31.72
C ARG A 225 6.68 -0.78 31.87
N THR A 226 5.94 -1.77 31.39
CA THR A 226 4.47 -1.78 31.40
C THR A 226 3.94 -3.11 31.96
N PRO A 227 4.15 -3.41 33.26
CA PRO A 227 3.80 -4.71 33.85
C PRO A 227 2.29 -5.01 33.77
N ASP A 228 1.45 -3.99 33.69
CA ASP A 228 0.00 -4.10 33.55
C ASP A 228 -0.45 -4.25 32.08
N ALA A 229 0.48 -4.39 31.14
CA ALA A 229 0.18 -4.66 29.75
C ALA A 229 0.73 -6.03 29.31
N SER A 230 0.03 -6.68 28.38
CA SER A 230 0.52 -7.87 27.67
C SER A 230 0.81 -7.53 26.22
N TRP A 231 2.05 -7.79 25.78
CA TRP A 231 2.51 -7.43 24.45
C TRP A 231 2.56 -8.66 23.54
N THR A 232 2.05 -8.47 22.33
CA THR A 232 2.13 -9.48 21.26
C THR A 232 2.75 -8.85 20.03
N LEU A 233 3.83 -9.42 19.49
CA LEU A 233 4.46 -9.00 18.24
C LEU A 233 4.10 -10.02 17.15
N LEU A 234 3.45 -9.56 16.07
CA LEU A 234 3.15 -10.38 14.89
C LEU A 234 3.94 -9.85 13.68
N GLY A 235 4.70 -10.72 13.03
CA GLY A 235 5.56 -10.34 11.90
C GLY A 235 6.90 -9.74 12.34
N GLY A 236 7.54 -8.92 11.49
CA GLY A 236 8.81 -8.25 11.83
C GLY A 236 10.03 -9.14 11.85
N GLY A 237 10.04 -10.29 11.19
CA GLY A 237 11.19 -11.19 11.03
C GLY A 237 11.50 -12.09 12.22
N THR A 238 11.09 -11.73 13.45
CA THR A 238 11.24 -12.55 14.68
C THR A 238 9.90 -12.86 15.34
N GLY A 239 8.86 -12.12 15.01
CA GLY A 239 7.48 -12.43 15.39
C GLY A 239 6.89 -13.55 14.54
N ALA A 240 5.89 -14.27 15.07
CA ALA A 240 5.16 -15.26 14.29
C ALA A 240 4.50 -14.58 13.08
N TRP A 241 4.79 -15.08 11.88
CA TRP A 241 4.04 -14.64 10.70
C TRP A 241 2.61 -15.19 10.79
N VAL A 242 1.63 -14.30 10.61
CA VAL A 242 0.22 -14.67 10.60
C VAL A 242 -0.39 -14.06 9.33
N ASP A 243 -0.92 -14.92 8.46
CA ASP A 243 -1.54 -14.48 7.20
C ASP A 243 -2.79 -13.62 7.46
N ASP A 244 -3.53 -13.95 8.52
CA ASP A 244 -4.75 -13.25 8.93
C ASP A 244 -4.65 -12.75 10.39
N PRO A 245 -4.16 -11.54 10.62
CA PRO A 245 -4.05 -10.96 11.97
C PRO A 245 -5.38 -10.38 12.49
N TRP A 246 -6.51 -10.59 11.83
CA TRP A 246 -7.77 -9.93 12.15
C TRP A 246 -8.22 -10.13 13.60
N ALA A 247 -8.18 -11.36 14.08
CA ALA A 247 -8.59 -11.65 15.45
C ALA A 247 -7.75 -10.88 16.48
N ALA A 248 -6.42 -10.87 16.30
CA ALA A 248 -5.52 -10.12 17.16
C ALA A 248 -5.72 -8.60 17.01
N LEU A 249 -5.87 -8.10 15.77
CA LEU A 249 -6.07 -6.69 15.49
C LEU A 249 -7.36 -6.14 16.10
N SER A 250 -8.47 -6.86 15.95
CA SER A 250 -9.79 -6.40 16.40
C SER A 250 -9.99 -6.56 17.91
N SER A 251 -9.26 -7.48 18.57
CA SER A 251 -9.35 -7.72 20.00
C SER A 251 -8.35 -6.92 20.86
N ALA A 252 -7.29 -6.37 20.28
CA ALA A 252 -6.29 -5.60 21.00
C ALA A 252 -6.88 -4.30 21.59
N ASP A 253 -6.47 -3.94 22.83
CA ASP A 253 -6.84 -2.66 23.44
C ASP A 253 -6.09 -1.49 22.79
N VAL A 254 -4.81 -1.72 22.44
CA VAL A 254 -3.95 -0.76 21.75
C VAL A 254 -3.16 -1.49 20.66
N VAL A 255 -3.10 -0.92 19.48
CA VAL A 255 -2.29 -1.41 18.38
C VAL A 255 -1.11 -0.47 18.13
N VAL A 256 0.10 -0.99 18.04
CA VAL A 256 1.29 -0.25 17.65
C VAL A 256 1.66 -0.64 16.22
N THR A 257 1.70 0.33 15.31
CA THR A 257 1.96 0.04 13.89
C THR A 257 2.60 1.23 13.17
N ALA A 258 3.08 0.99 11.95
CA ALA A 258 3.54 2.06 11.07
C ALA A 258 2.36 2.79 10.39
N ALA A 259 2.65 3.93 9.74
CA ALA A 259 1.63 4.74 9.06
C ALA A 259 1.41 4.34 7.58
N GLY A 260 1.64 3.08 7.22
CA GLY A 260 1.37 2.59 5.87
C GLY A 260 -0.14 2.59 5.55
N GLN A 261 -0.51 2.89 4.30
CA GLN A 261 -1.91 3.04 3.90
C GLN A 261 -2.81 1.85 4.29
N ASN A 262 -2.34 0.61 4.04
CA ASN A 262 -3.12 -0.58 4.38
C ASN A 262 -3.22 -0.76 5.89
N SER A 263 -2.12 -0.53 6.63
CA SER A 263 -2.13 -0.63 8.10
C SER A 263 -3.14 0.32 8.71
N VAL A 264 -3.19 1.56 8.22
CA VAL A 264 -4.16 2.55 8.71
C VAL A 264 -5.60 2.18 8.32
N ALA A 265 -5.80 1.68 7.09
CA ALA A 265 -7.12 1.19 6.68
C ALA A 265 -7.56 -0.04 7.50
N ASP A 266 -6.63 -0.93 7.88
CA ASP A 266 -6.89 -2.07 8.74
C ASP A 266 -7.22 -1.63 10.18
N LEU A 267 -6.53 -0.59 10.73
CA LEU A 267 -6.91 0.04 12.01
C LEU A 267 -8.33 0.60 11.96
N ALA A 268 -8.67 1.29 10.86
CA ALA A 268 -9.99 1.87 10.67
C ALA A 268 -11.08 0.81 10.60
N ALA A 269 -10.86 -0.29 9.85
CA ALA A 269 -11.78 -1.41 9.77
C ALA A 269 -12.02 -2.07 11.15
N ALA A 270 -10.97 -2.16 11.97
CA ALA A 270 -11.07 -2.75 13.31
C ALA A 270 -11.60 -1.77 14.38
N GLY A 271 -11.79 -0.49 14.07
CA GLY A 271 -12.10 0.53 15.08
C GLY A 271 -11.02 0.64 16.16
N ALA A 272 -9.76 0.37 15.81
CA ALA A 272 -8.67 0.21 16.76
C ALA A 272 -8.21 1.54 17.38
N ARG A 273 -7.75 1.48 18.63
CA ARG A 273 -6.96 2.54 19.26
C ARG A 273 -5.51 2.27 18.96
N ALA A 274 -4.75 3.28 18.54
CA ALA A 274 -3.40 3.03 18.05
C ALA A 274 -2.37 4.04 18.55
N VAL A 275 -1.13 3.53 18.71
CA VAL A 275 0.10 4.32 18.65
C VAL A 275 0.72 4.06 17.28
N VAL A 276 0.88 5.12 16.51
CA VAL A 276 1.43 5.03 15.15
C VAL A 276 2.84 5.61 15.13
N VAL A 277 3.78 4.81 14.62
CA VAL A 277 5.20 5.17 14.46
C VAL A 277 5.51 5.21 12.96
N PRO A 278 5.45 6.38 12.30
CA PRO A 278 5.76 6.48 10.88
C PRO A 278 7.20 6.05 10.58
N GLU A 279 7.39 5.24 9.56
CA GLU A 279 8.70 4.87 9.04
C GLU A 279 9.14 5.89 7.98
N ASP A 280 10.46 6.03 7.82
CA ASP A 280 11.02 6.79 6.70
C ASP A 280 10.69 6.09 5.38
N ARG A 281 9.91 6.79 4.55
CA ARG A 281 9.52 6.32 3.21
C ARG A 281 9.76 7.41 2.18
N PRO A 282 10.01 7.05 0.93
CA PRO A 282 10.12 8.03 -0.14
C PRO A 282 8.90 8.97 -0.15
N PHE A 283 9.15 10.23 -0.47
CA PHE A 283 8.13 11.26 -0.62
C PHE A 283 7.34 11.59 0.67
N ASP A 284 7.91 11.33 1.83
CA ASP A 284 7.29 11.62 3.15
C ASP A 284 5.92 10.96 3.37
N GLU A 285 5.67 9.82 2.69
CA GLU A 285 4.36 9.14 2.66
C GLU A 285 3.81 8.88 4.06
N GLN A 286 4.57 8.16 4.89
CA GLN A 286 4.07 7.77 6.20
C GLN A 286 4.03 8.93 7.20
N ARG A 287 4.97 9.87 7.14
CA ARG A 287 4.93 11.07 7.98
C ARG A 287 3.72 11.96 7.63
N SER A 288 3.38 12.07 6.34
CA SER A 288 2.17 12.77 5.90
C SER A 288 0.91 12.09 6.44
N THR A 289 0.84 10.76 6.37
CA THR A 289 -0.26 10.00 6.95
C THR A 289 -0.33 10.19 8.48
N GLY A 290 0.81 10.12 9.17
CA GLY A 290 0.90 10.36 10.62
C GLY A 290 0.35 11.72 11.01
N ARG A 291 0.77 12.80 10.32
CA ARG A 291 0.23 14.16 10.58
C ARG A 291 -1.29 14.21 10.44
N THR A 292 -1.85 13.53 9.44
CA THR A 292 -3.30 13.45 9.25
C THR A 292 -3.99 12.71 10.40
N LEU A 293 -3.43 11.59 10.84
CA LEU A 293 -3.99 10.81 11.95
C LEU A 293 -3.99 11.60 13.26
N ASP A 294 -2.90 12.33 13.54
CA ASP A 294 -2.79 13.18 14.74
C ASP A 294 -3.77 14.36 14.68
N ALA A 295 -3.81 15.07 13.56
CA ALA A 295 -4.71 16.22 13.37
C ALA A 295 -6.19 15.83 13.51
N GLN A 296 -6.57 14.65 13.06
CA GLN A 296 -7.93 14.10 13.18
C GLN A 296 -8.17 13.36 14.49
N ARG A 297 -7.17 13.25 15.38
CA ARG A 297 -7.23 12.51 16.64
C ARG A 297 -7.62 11.04 16.47
N LEU A 298 -7.18 10.43 15.37
CA LEU A 298 -7.46 9.02 15.06
C LEU A 298 -6.46 8.07 15.72
N ALA A 299 -5.24 8.55 16.00
CA ALA A 299 -4.20 7.78 16.68
C ALA A 299 -3.29 8.69 17.52
N VAL A 300 -2.55 8.11 18.44
CA VAL A 300 -1.39 8.74 19.06
C VAL A 300 -0.21 8.57 18.12
N VAL A 301 0.32 9.65 17.56
CA VAL A 301 1.44 9.58 16.62
C VAL A 301 2.74 9.99 17.32
N VAL A 302 3.82 9.29 17.05
CA VAL A 302 5.16 9.56 17.55
C VAL A 302 6.17 9.49 16.41
N ASP A 303 7.22 10.29 16.43
CA ASP A 303 8.16 10.43 15.30
C ASP A 303 9.10 9.23 15.11
N ALA A 304 9.36 8.48 16.18
CA ALA A 304 10.21 7.32 16.18
C ALA A 304 9.78 6.35 17.27
N TRP A 305 10.32 5.12 17.28
CA TRP A 305 10.07 4.16 18.36
C TRP A 305 10.44 4.79 19.71
N PRO A 306 9.48 4.86 20.67
CA PRO A 306 9.66 5.58 21.92
C PRO A 306 10.67 4.90 22.85
N ALA A 307 11.31 5.70 23.71
CA ALA A 307 12.08 5.15 24.82
C ALA A 307 11.18 4.31 25.74
N PRO A 308 11.71 3.25 26.39
CA PRO A 308 10.91 2.32 27.20
C PRO A 308 10.05 2.99 28.27
N ASP A 309 10.56 4.03 28.92
CA ASP A 309 9.85 4.76 29.98
C ASP A 309 8.67 5.64 29.48
N ALA A 310 8.58 5.88 28.17
CA ALA A 310 7.47 6.64 27.58
C ALA A 310 6.20 5.79 27.36
N TRP A 311 6.33 4.47 27.30
CA TRP A 311 5.23 3.58 26.93
C TRP A 311 4.03 3.58 27.88
N PRO A 312 4.17 3.66 29.24
CA PRO A 312 3.02 3.76 30.12
C PRO A 312 2.09 4.92 29.77
N ALA A 313 2.67 6.11 29.52
CA ALA A 313 1.89 7.30 29.15
C ALA A 313 1.28 7.18 27.74
N LEU A 314 1.98 6.59 26.78
CA LEU A 314 1.49 6.40 25.43
C LEU A 314 0.33 5.41 25.36
N ILE A 315 0.42 4.29 26.07
CA ILE A 315 -0.66 3.31 26.19
C ILE A 315 -1.88 3.96 26.83
N ALA A 316 -1.71 4.69 27.93
CA ALA A 316 -2.82 5.39 28.60
C ALA A 316 -3.49 6.41 27.66
N ARG A 317 -2.72 7.20 26.92
CA ARG A 317 -3.23 8.15 25.92
C ARG A 317 -4.01 7.44 24.82
N ALA A 318 -3.44 6.36 24.24
CA ALA A 318 -4.09 5.60 23.18
C ALA A 318 -5.38 4.94 23.68
N SER A 319 -5.37 4.35 24.88
CA SER A 319 -6.56 3.74 25.50
C SER A 319 -7.70 4.72 25.75
N ALA A 320 -7.35 5.99 26.03
CA ALA A 320 -8.32 7.06 26.22
C ALA A 320 -8.92 7.60 24.91
N LEU A 321 -8.31 7.34 23.76
CA LEU A 321 -8.83 7.81 22.48
C LEU A 321 -10.21 7.21 22.18
N ARG A 322 -11.00 7.98 21.45
CA ARG A 322 -12.27 7.57 20.83
C ARG A 322 -12.21 7.99 19.37
N PRO A 323 -11.42 7.24 18.55
CA PRO A 323 -11.22 7.61 17.15
C PRO A 323 -12.51 7.47 16.36
N ASP A 324 -12.86 8.50 15.60
CA ASP A 324 -13.94 8.42 14.61
C ASP A 324 -13.39 7.89 13.27
N TRP A 325 -13.26 6.58 13.18
CA TRP A 325 -12.77 5.94 11.97
C TRP A 325 -13.73 6.02 10.77
N SER A 326 -14.96 6.51 10.96
CA SER A 326 -15.86 6.77 9.81
C SER A 326 -15.24 7.79 8.85
N LEU A 327 -14.39 8.68 9.37
CA LEU A 327 -13.61 9.62 8.57
C LEU A 327 -12.69 8.94 7.54
N TRP A 328 -12.28 7.67 7.78
CA TRP A 328 -11.41 6.94 6.84
C TRP A 328 -12.17 6.26 5.70
N GLN A 329 -13.51 6.19 5.77
CA GLN A 329 -14.43 5.70 4.73
C GLN A 329 -14.05 4.32 4.18
N VAL A 330 -13.71 3.39 5.06
CA VAL A 330 -13.25 2.03 4.66
C VAL A 330 -14.36 1.26 3.97
N ASP A 331 -15.61 1.39 4.45
CA ASP A 331 -16.75 0.66 3.92
C ASP A 331 -16.95 0.96 2.42
N GLY A 332 -16.93 -0.08 1.59
CA GLY A 332 -17.09 0.01 0.16
C GLY A 332 -15.90 0.64 -0.59
N ALA A 333 -14.78 0.96 0.06
CA ALA A 333 -13.62 1.59 -0.58
C ALA A 333 -13.03 0.75 -1.72
N ALA A 334 -12.94 -0.56 -1.51
CA ALA A 334 -12.45 -1.49 -2.53
C ALA A 334 -13.39 -1.56 -3.75
N ALA A 335 -14.69 -1.56 -3.53
CA ALA A 335 -15.70 -1.51 -4.59
C ALA A 335 -15.62 -0.18 -5.37
N ARG A 336 -15.54 0.96 -4.67
CA ARG A 336 -15.35 2.27 -5.34
C ARG A 336 -14.08 2.32 -6.19
N ALA A 337 -12.99 1.68 -5.74
CA ALA A 337 -11.77 1.58 -6.55
C ALA A 337 -11.97 0.70 -7.79
N ALA A 338 -12.70 -0.41 -7.67
CA ALA A 338 -13.06 -1.26 -8.79
C ALA A 338 -13.97 -0.53 -9.79
N ASP A 339 -14.93 0.27 -9.32
CA ASP A 339 -15.82 1.09 -10.17
C ASP A 339 -15.04 2.08 -11.03
N VAL A 340 -13.97 2.70 -10.48
CA VAL A 340 -13.09 3.59 -11.27
C VAL A 340 -12.40 2.84 -12.40
N VAL A 341 -11.95 1.61 -12.15
CA VAL A 341 -11.32 0.77 -13.18
C VAL A 341 -12.35 0.36 -14.24
N ALA A 342 -13.55 -0.06 -13.80
CA ALA A 342 -14.64 -0.45 -14.67
C ALA A 342 -15.12 0.72 -15.55
N GLU A 343 -15.20 1.94 -14.99
CA GLU A 343 -15.51 3.16 -15.75
C GLU A 343 -14.57 3.31 -16.96
N VAL A 344 -13.26 3.25 -16.73
CA VAL A 344 -12.26 3.41 -17.80
C VAL A 344 -12.31 2.24 -18.78
N ALA A 345 -12.42 1.02 -18.29
CA ALA A 345 -12.49 -0.18 -19.14
C ALA A 345 -13.74 -0.18 -20.07
N SER A 346 -14.82 0.48 -19.68
CA SER A 346 -16.03 0.60 -20.51
C SER A 346 -15.88 1.52 -21.72
N TRP A 347 -14.82 2.35 -21.79
CA TRP A 347 -14.65 3.30 -22.90
C TRP A 347 -14.30 2.60 -24.22
N GLN A 348 -13.65 1.43 -24.16
CA GLN A 348 -13.33 0.64 -25.36
C GLN A 348 -14.60 0.12 -26.07
N GLN A 349 -15.72 0.08 -25.38
CA GLN A 349 -16.99 -0.42 -25.92
C GLN A 349 -17.84 0.67 -26.58
N ARG A 350 -17.40 1.91 -26.53
CA ARG A 350 -18.07 3.09 -27.15
C ARG A 350 -17.40 3.46 -28.47
#